data_a2da924c723af969ca05c397421161d1
#
_entry.id   a2da924c723af969ca05c397421161d1
#
_cell.length_a   1.000
_cell.length_b   1.000
_cell.length_c   1.000
_cell.angle_alpha   90.00
_cell.angle_beta   90.00
_cell.angle_gamma   90.00
#
_symmetry.space_group_name_H-M   'P 1'
#
loop_
_entity.id
_entity.type
_entity.pdbx_description
1 polymer ?
#
loop_
_entity_poly.entity_id
_entity_poly.type
_entity_poly.pdbx_seq_one_letter_code
_entity_poly.pdbx_strand_id
1 'polypeptide(L)'
;RVGNGRLQVENQEYSFTFQGLATTQYNVIATLPGAANDSGVLVLMANYDSRGAGGWLDGEGLAPGADDNASGVVALLEIARLMSSRNWERTIIFAALTAEEQGTFGSRHFVQNAWLDSMTIDAAINNDMIGGRAGIPQSVRLFSIGPDTSNARQLARYIDHVGGLYL
;
A
#
# COMPACT_ATOMS: atom_id res chain seq x y z
N ARG A 1 9.70 6.07 18.18
CA ARG A 1 10.13 5.13 17.12
C ARG A 1 8.99 4.17 16.84
N VAL A 2 8.50 4.12 15.62
CA VAL A 2 7.53 3.11 15.18
C VAL A 2 8.25 1.76 15.10
N GLY A 3 7.61 0.68 15.57
CA GLY A 3 8.07 -0.69 15.35
C GLY A 3 9.07 -1.27 16.36
N ASN A 4 9.36 -0.60 17.47
CA ASN A 4 10.26 -1.11 18.54
C ASN A 4 11.61 -1.68 18.02
N GLY A 5 12.11 -1.19 16.90
CA GLY A 5 13.33 -1.68 16.25
C GLY A 5 13.17 -2.99 15.46
N ARG A 6 11.96 -3.51 15.30
CA ARG A 6 11.69 -4.76 14.56
C ARG A 6 11.47 -4.54 13.07
N LEU A 7 11.04 -3.35 12.66
CA LEU A 7 10.85 -3.02 11.25
C LEU A 7 12.21 -2.76 10.59
N GLN A 8 12.48 -3.48 9.52
CA GLN A 8 13.59 -3.25 8.61
C GLN A 8 13.08 -2.32 7.52
N VAL A 9 13.63 -1.11 7.45
CA VAL A 9 13.14 -0.08 6.53
C VAL A 9 14.21 0.22 5.48
N GLU A 10 13.80 0.22 4.23
CA GLU A 10 14.65 0.55 3.09
C GLU A 10 13.93 1.45 2.08
N ASN A 11 14.73 2.18 1.31
CA ASN A 11 14.26 2.92 0.15
C ASN A 11 14.55 2.09 -1.11
N GLN A 12 13.50 1.82 -1.87
CA GLN A 12 13.60 1.14 -3.16
C GLN A 12 13.60 2.19 -4.27
N GLU A 13 14.79 2.55 -4.73
CA GLU A 13 14.99 3.55 -5.79
C GLU A 13 14.61 3.00 -7.16
N TYR A 14 13.95 3.82 -7.99
CA TYR A 14 13.66 3.52 -9.37
C TYR A 14 13.53 4.78 -10.22
N SER A 15 13.74 4.64 -11.53
CA SER A 15 13.62 5.75 -12.47
C SER A 15 12.60 5.41 -13.55
N PHE A 16 11.85 6.40 -14.00
CA PHE A 16 10.92 6.28 -15.11
C PHE A 16 10.85 7.59 -15.89
N THR A 17 10.24 7.55 -17.06
CA THR A 17 9.96 8.73 -17.87
C THR A 17 8.46 8.93 -17.97
N PHE A 18 7.99 10.10 -17.59
CA PHE A 18 6.60 10.50 -17.71
C PHE A 18 6.50 11.78 -18.53
N GLN A 19 5.71 11.75 -19.61
CA GLN A 19 5.53 12.87 -20.54
C GLN A 19 6.85 13.52 -21.03
N GLY A 20 7.88 12.69 -21.24
CA GLY A 20 9.19 13.15 -21.69
C GLY A 20 10.14 13.63 -20.60
N LEU A 21 9.69 13.69 -19.34
CA LEU A 21 10.52 14.05 -18.18
C LEU A 21 11.00 12.77 -17.48
N ALA A 22 12.33 12.60 -17.43
CA ALA A 22 12.94 11.53 -16.64
C ALA A 22 12.97 11.94 -15.17
N THR A 23 12.58 11.03 -14.29
CA THR A 23 12.58 11.25 -12.85
C THR A 23 13.06 10.01 -12.09
N THR A 24 13.64 10.23 -10.92
CA THR A 24 13.98 9.18 -9.96
C THR A 24 13.10 9.34 -8.74
N GLN A 25 12.51 8.23 -8.31
CA GLN A 25 11.59 8.16 -7.19
C GLN A 25 11.97 7.01 -6.26
N TYR A 26 11.33 6.96 -5.10
CA TYR A 26 11.60 5.96 -4.08
C TYR A 26 10.29 5.39 -3.55
N ASN A 27 10.17 4.05 -3.51
CA ASN A 27 9.22 3.43 -2.60
C ASN A 27 9.88 3.30 -1.23
N VAL A 28 9.10 3.41 -0.18
CA VAL A 28 9.56 3.12 1.18
C VAL A 28 8.99 1.78 1.61
N ILE A 29 9.86 0.81 1.82
CA ILE A 29 9.50 -0.56 2.17
C ILE A 29 9.90 -0.84 3.61
N ALA A 30 8.94 -1.24 4.43
CA ALA A 30 9.19 -1.65 5.81
C ALA A 30 8.80 -3.12 6.00
N THR A 31 9.78 -3.96 6.29
CA THR A 31 9.59 -5.40 6.49
C THR A 31 9.53 -5.73 7.97
N LEU A 32 8.48 -6.41 8.39
CA LEU A 32 8.34 -7.03 9.69
C LEU A 32 8.57 -8.54 9.53
N PRO A 33 9.74 -9.07 9.90
CA PRO A 33 10.05 -10.48 9.72
C PRO A 33 9.10 -11.39 10.49
N GLY A 34 8.63 -12.45 9.83
CA GLY A 34 7.88 -13.54 10.43
C GLY A 34 8.78 -14.58 11.09
N ALA A 35 8.19 -15.46 11.88
CA ALA A 35 8.90 -16.55 12.54
C ALA A 35 9.13 -17.77 11.62
N ALA A 36 8.29 -17.95 10.58
CA ALA A 36 8.43 -19.05 9.62
C ALA A 36 9.21 -18.58 8.39
N ASN A 37 10.30 -19.29 8.07
CA ASN A 37 11.23 -18.90 7.01
C ASN A 37 10.76 -19.27 5.58
N ASP A 38 9.76 -20.13 5.46
CA ASP A 38 9.27 -20.71 4.20
C ASP A 38 7.85 -20.31 3.82
N SER A 39 7.22 -19.46 4.64
CA SER A 39 5.88 -18.95 4.36
C SER A 39 5.95 -17.75 3.43
N GLY A 40 4.95 -17.61 2.56
CA GLY A 40 4.78 -16.40 1.74
C GLY A 40 4.57 -15.13 2.58
N VAL A 41 4.58 -13.99 1.92
CA VAL A 41 4.46 -12.69 2.57
C VAL A 41 3.06 -12.09 2.43
N LEU A 42 2.67 -11.27 3.41
CA LEU A 42 1.52 -10.39 3.32
C LEU A 42 1.99 -8.98 2.99
N VAL A 43 1.41 -8.35 2.00
CA VAL A 43 1.74 -6.99 1.60
C VAL A 43 0.58 -6.06 1.93
N LEU A 44 0.85 -5.03 2.71
CA LEU A 44 -0.04 -3.89 2.95
C LEU A 44 0.56 -2.68 2.26
N MET A 45 -0.21 -1.95 1.47
CA MET A 45 0.33 -0.85 0.70
C MET A 45 -0.60 0.36 0.66
N ALA A 46 -0.03 1.52 0.38
CA ALA A 46 -0.68 2.76 0.05
C ALA A 46 0.29 3.62 -0.79
N ASN A 47 -0.21 4.45 -1.70
CA ASN A 47 0.64 5.44 -2.33
C ASN A 47 0.75 6.69 -1.44
N TYR A 48 1.91 7.36 -1.51
CA TYR A 48 2.15 8.59 -0.73
C TYR A 48 2.34 9.83 -1.61
N ASP A 49 2.30 9.67 -2.93
CA ASP A 49 2.19 10.78 -3.86
C ASP A 49 0.76 11.29 -3.95
N SER A 50 0.59 12.51 -4.41
CA SER A 50 -0.70 13.14 -4.65
C SER A 50 -0.65 14.00 -5.90
N ARG A 51 -1.81 14.32 -6.45
CA ARG A 51 -1.95 15.10 -7.67
C ARG A 51 -2.53 16.48 -7.41
N GLY A 52 -1.97 17.49 -8.08
CA GLY A 52 -2.50 18.85 -8.08
C GLY A 52 -3.78 18.98 -8.92
N ALA A 53 -4.62 19.94 -8.55
CA ALA A 53 -5.86 20.24 -9.26
C ALA A 53 -5.63 20.81 -10.68
N GLY A 54 -4.45 21.38 -10.95
CA GLY A 54 -4.06 21.98 -12.24
C GLY A 54 -3.65 20.97 -13.33
N GLY A 55 -3.66 19.68 -13.02
CA GLY A 55 -3.33 18.60 -13.98
C GLY A 55 -1.90 18.06 -13.84
N TRP A 56 -1.55 17.15 -14.75
CA TRP A 56 -0.34 16.32 -14.67
C TRP A 56 1.01 17.07 -14.76
N LEU A 57 1.01 18.29 -15.33
CA LEU A 57 2.22 19.08 -15.51
C LEU A 57 2.30 20.28 -14.57
N ASP A 58 1.31 20.47 -13.71
CA ASP A 58 1.30 21.56 -12.74
C ASP A 58 2.04 21.12 -11.46
N GLY A 59 3.37 21.22 -11.52
CA GLY A 59 4.22 20.95 -10.36
C GLY A 59 4.23 22.06 -9.30
N GLU A 60 3.63 23.21 -9.60
CA GLU A 60 3.54 24.38 -8.70
C GLU A 60 2.16 24.48 -8.02
N GLY A 61 1.18 23.71 -8.49
CA GLY A 61 -0.16 23.72 -7.95
C GLY A 61 -0.29 23.04 -6.59
N LEU A 62 -1.36 23.41 -5.86
CA LEU A 62 -1.68 22.74 -4.59
C LEU A 62 -2.09 21.30 -4.84
N ALA A 63 -1.44 20.37 -4.16
CA ALA A 63 -1.72 18.95 -4.17
C ALA A 63 -2.02 18.47 -2.73
N PRO A 64 -3.21 18.77 -2.17
CA PRO A 64 -3.48 18.56 -0.74
C PRO A 64 -3.43 17.09 -0.32
N GLY A 65 -3.87 16.14 -1.16
CA GLY A 65 -3.74 14.70 -0.95
C GLY A 65 -4.25 14.15 0.38
N ALA A 66 -5.17 14.85 1.07
CA ALA A 66 -5.58 14.48 2.41
C ALA A 66 -6.33 13.14 2.47
N ASP A 67 -7.23 12.92 1.51
CA ASP A 67 -7.94 11.65 1.35
C ASP A 67 -7.23 10.77 0.29
N ASP A 68 -6.79 11.37 -0.78
CA ASP A 68 -6.04 10.75 -1.87
C ASP A 68 -4.55 11.18 -1.86
N ASN A 69 -3.63 10.44 -1.19
CA ASN A 69 -3.94 9.23 -0.41
C ASN A 69 -3.24 9.26 0.98
N ALA A 70 -3.20 10.42 1.66
CA ALA A 70 -2.68 10.48 3.01
C ALA A 70 -3.51 9.61 3.98
N SER A 71 -4.82 9.42 3.72
CA SER A 71 -5.69 8.55 4.52
C SER A 71 -5.18 7.10 4.52
N GLY A 72 -4.82 6.56 3.35
CA GLY A 72 -4.25 5.22 3.22
C GLY A 72 -2.87 5.11 3.86
N VAL A 73 -2.03 6.14 3.72
CA VAL A 73 -0.68 6.17 4.35
C VAL A 73 -0.77 6.17 5.87
N VAL A 74 -1.68 6.96 6.45
CA VAL A 74 -1.88 7.00 7.91
C VAL A 74 -2.35 5.64 8.42
N ALA A 75 -3.28 4.98 7.72
CA ALA A 75 -3.71 3.63 8.06
C ALA A 75 -2.54 2.64 7.97
N LEU A 76 -1.72 2.70 6.91
CA LEU A 76 -0.55 1.84 6.75
C LEU A 76 0.43 2.00 7.91
N LEU A 77 0.73 3.24 8.33
CA LEU A 77 1.62 3.53 9.45
C LEU A 77 1.06 3.02 10.79
N GLU A 78 -0.24 3.21 11.02
CA GLU A 78 -0.89 2.76 12.25
C GLU A 78 -0.96 1.22 12.33
N ILE A 79 -1.27 0.56 11.22
CA ILE A 79 -1.23 -0.92 11.15
C ILE A 79 0.20 -1.41 11.39
N ALA A 80 1.22 -0.79 10.79
CA ALA A 80 2.62 -1.16 11.02
C ALA A 80 3.00 -1.00 12.50
N ARG A 81 2.55 0.08 13.15
CA ARG A 81 2.76 0.31 14.58
C ARG A 81 2.13 -0.77 15.45
N LEU A 82 0.88 -1.13 15.17
CA LEU A 82 0.14 -2.15 15.94
C LEU A 82 0.73 -3.55 15.71
N MET A 83 0.99 -3.91 14.45
CA MET A 83 1.47 -5.25 14.12
C MET A 83 2.91 -5.49 14.59
N SER A 84 3.76 -4.47 14.62
CA SER A 84 5.14 -4.59 15.12
C SER A 84 5.24 -4.86 16.63
N SER A 85 4.13 -4.71 17.38
CA SER A 85 4.08 -5.03 18.80
C SER A 85 3.90 -6.55 19.11
N ARG A 86 3.62 -7.35 18.07
CA ARG A 86 3.33 -8.79 18.20
C ARG A 86 4.23 -9.62 17.29
N ASN A 87 4.30 -10.92 17.57
CA ASN A 87 4.98 -11.88 16.69
C ASN A 87 3.97 -12.50 15.73
N TRP A 88 4.40 -12.68 14.48
CA TRP A 88 3.63 -13.25 13.41
C TRP A 88 4.41 -14.40 12.79
N GLU A 89 3.72 -15.40 12.28
CA GLU A 89 4.35 -16.50 11.55
C GLU A 89 4.85 -16.02 10.19
N ARG A 90 4.02 -15.25 9.48
CA ARG A 90 4.35 -14.72 8.15
C ARG A 90 5.07 -13.39 8.23
N THR A 91 5.97 -13.18 7.30
CA THR A 91 6.55 -11.85 7.07
C THR A 91 5.48 -10.90 6.54
N ILE A 92 5.50 -9.67 7.04
CA ILE A 92 4.58 -8.61 6.63
C ILE A 92 5.39 -7.47 6.05
N ILE A 93 5.02 -7.06 4.84
CA ILE A 93 5.63 -5.92 4.14
C ILE A 93 4.63 -4.77 4.15
N PHE A 94 5.08 -3.61 4.61
CA PHE A 94 4.38 -2.34 4.50
C PHE A 94 5.06 -1.52 3.42
N ALA A 95 4.37 -1.28 2.30
CA ALA A 95 4.91 -0.60 1.14
C ALA A 95 4.23 0.76 0.95
N ALA A 96 4.94 1.84 1.23
CA ALA A 96 4.53 3.18 0.82
C ALA A 96 5.10 3.44 -0.58
N LEU A 97 4.23 3.56 -1.57
CA LEU A 97 4.56 3.57 -2.99
C LEU A 97 4.45 4.99 -3.56
N THR A 98 5.23 5.29 -4.61
CA THR A 98 5.15 6.56 -5.33
C THR A 98 4.69 6.39 -6.77
N ALA A 99 4.45 7.53 -7.41
CA ALA A 99 4.07 7.63 -8.82
C ALA A 99 2.87 6.72 -9.18
N GLU A 100 1.92 6.61 -8.24
CA GLU A 100 0.62 6.01 -8.49
C GLU A 100 -0.14 6.88 -9.47
N GLU A 101 -0.21 8.16 -9.18
CA GLU A 101 -0.94 9.19 -9.94
C GLU A 101 -0.47 9.32 -11.40
N GLN A 102 0.79 9.00 -11.69
CA GLN A 102 1.36 9.00 -13.03
C GLN A 102 1.16 7.68 -13.79
N GLY A 103 0.59 6.66 -13.16
CA GLY A 103 0.31 5.37 -13.77
C GLY A 103 0.94 4.18 -13.06
N THR A 104 0.92 4.19 -11.73
CA THR A 104 1.30 3.06 -10.85
C THR A 104 2.76 2.60 -11.01
N PHE A 105 3.68 3.52 -11.33
CA PHE A 105 5.08 3.15 -11.59
C PHE A 105 5.76 2.51 -10.38
N GLY A 106 5.52 3.04 -9.16
CA GLY A 106 6.09 2.50 -7.93
C GLY A 106 5.64 1.09 -7.62
N SER A 107 4.34 0.82 -7.77
CA SER A 107 3.82 -0.53 -7.53
C SER A 107 4.30 -1.53 -8.58
N ARG A 108 4.42 -1.11 -9.85
CA ARG A 108 5.02 -1.96 -10.91
C ARG A 108 6.45 -2.31 -10.59
N HIS A 109 7.24 -1.34 -10.15
CA HIS A 109 8.63 -1.56 -9.75
C HIS A 109 8.73 -2.51 -8.55
N PHE A 110 7.88 -2.33 -7.53
CA PHE A 110 7.80 -3.23 -6.38
C PHE A 110 7.49 -4.67 -6.81
N VAL A 111 6.47 -4.87 -7.66
CA VAL A 111 6.10 -6.21 -8.16
C VAL A 111 7.21 -6.84 -9.00
N GLN A 112 7.89 -6.04 -9.83
CA GLN A 112 9.01 -6.53 -10.64
C GLN A 112 10.16 -7.03 -9.76
N ASN A 113 10.53 -6.30 -8.71
CA ASN A 113 11.55 -6.74 -7.78
C ASN A 113 11.11 -7.99 -7.00
N ALA A 114 9.88 -8.02 -6.50
CA ALA A 114 9.32 -9.19 -5.83
C ALA A 114 9.39 -10.45 -6.72
N TRP A 115 9.12 -10.30 -8.02
CA TRP A 115 9.22 -11.39 -8.99
C TRP A 115 10.68 -11.82 -9.23
N LEU A 116 11.62 -10.87 -9.38
CA LEU A 116 13.04 -11.14 -9.55
C LEU A 116 13.64 -11.88 -8.33
N ASP A 117 13.18 -11.51 -7.14
CA ASP A 117 13.59 -12.11 -5.87
C ASP A 117 12.84 -13.43 -5.56
N SER A 118 11.99 -13.89 -6.48
CA SER A 118 11.16 -15.09 -6.29
C SER A 118 10.29 -15.02 -5.03
N MET A 119 9.84 -13.82 -4.66
CA MET A 119 9.01 -13.60 -3.48
C MET A 119 7.59 -14.17 -3.71
N THR A 120 7.15 -15.04 -2.82
CA THR A 120 5.78 -15.53 -2.81
C THR A 120 4.89 -14.56 -2.04
N ILE A 121 3.99 -13.87 -2.74
CA ILE A 121 3.00 -12.97 -2.14
C ILE A 121 1.70 -13.74 -1.96
N ASP A 122 1.30 -14.01 -0.72
CA ASP A 122 0.06 -14.74 -0.40
C ASP A 122 -1.17 -13.83 -0.49
N ALA A 123 -1.01 -12.57 -0.06
CA ALA A 123 -2.06 -11.57 -0.15
C ALA A 123 -1.46 -10.17 -0.23
N ALA A 124 -2.16 -9.29 -0.94
CA ALA A 124 -1.85 -7.86 -1.01
C ALA A 124 -3.13 -7.05 -0.77
N ILE A 125 -3.04 -6.03 0.08
CA ILE A 125 -4.13 -5.12 0.40
C ILE A 125 -3.65 -3.69 0.17
N ASN A 126 -4.33 -2.97 -0.73
CA ASN A 126 -4.07 -1.56 -0.98
C ASN A 126 -5.12 -0.71 -0.27
N ASN A 127 -4.67 0.27 0.51
CA ASN A 127 -5.51 1.28 1.14
C ASN A 127 -5.45 2.54 0.31
N ASP A 128 -6.62 2.96 -0.20
CA ASP A 128 -6.71 4.10 -1.07
C ASP A 128 -8.03 4.84 -0.84
N MET A 129 -7.94 6.15 -0.56
CA MET A 129 -9.07 7.03 -0.29
C MET A 129 -10.02 6.47 0.79
N ILE A 130 -9.48 6.10 1.94
CA ILE A 130 -10.25 5.50 3.05
C ILE A 130 -10.67 6.51 4.14
N GLY A 131 -10.39 7.80 3.94
CA GLY A 131 -10.64 8.85 4.93
C GLY A 131 -12.11 9.27 5.04
N GLY A 132 -12.93 8.88 4.08
CA GLY A 132 -14.34 9.24 4.06
C GLY A 132 -14.59 10.67 3.57
N ARG A 133 -15.86 10.99 3.35
CA ARG A 133 -16.32 12.30 2.86
C ARG A 133 -17.42 12.85 3.73
N ALA A 134 -17.35 14.12 4.07
CA ALA A 134 -18.38 14.82 4.84
C ALA A 134 -19.78 14.67 4.20
N GLY A 135 -20.78 14.29 5.00
CA GLY A 135 -22.16 14.11 4.55
C GLY A 135 -22.46 12.77 3.85
N ILE A 136 -21.47 11.91 3.71
CA ILE A 136 -21.65 10.53 3.22
C ILE A 136 -21.47 9.58 4.41
N PRO A 137 -22.36 8.58 4.60
CA PRO A 137 -22.12 7.55 5.62
C PRO A 137 -20.72 6.96 5.47
N GLN A 138 -20.01 6.83 6.58
CA GLN A 138 -18.67 6.25 6.57
C GLN A 138 -18.75 4.81 6.07
N SER A 139 -18.19 4.57 4.91
CA SER A 139 -18.12 3.24 4.31
C SER A 139 -16.82 3.11 3.54
N VAL A 140 -16.13 2.02 3.73
CA VAL A 140 -14.99 1.61 2.92
C VAL A 140 -15.50 0.69 1.82
N ARG A 141 -15.11 0.95 0.58
CA ARG A 141 -15.44 0.08 -0.55
C ARG A 141 -14.33 -0.95 -0.74
N LEU A 142 -14.71 -2.21 -0.81
CA LEU A 142 -13.78 -3.31 -1.08
C LEU A 142 -13.82 -3.66 -2.57
N PHE A 143 -12.68 -3.56 -3.22
CA PHE A 143 -12.48 -3.98 -4.61
C PHE A 143 -11.59 -5.20 -4.66
N SER A 144 -11.94 -6.17 -5.48
CA SER A 144 -11.10 -7.31 -5.76
C SER A 144 -11.25 -7.74 -7.21
N ILE A 145 -10.18 -8.26 -7.78
CA ILE A 145 -10.14 -8.72 -9.18
C ILE A 145 -10.43 -10.22 -9.26
N GLY A 146 -10.80 -10.65 -10.47
CA GLY A 146 -11.04 -12.05 -10.80
C GLY A 146 -12.49 -12.49 -10.63
N PRO A 147 -12.80 -13.73 -11.04
CA PRO A 147 -14.14 -14.30 -10.89
C PRO A 147 -14.50 -14.53 -9.43
N ASP A 148 -15.79 -14.73 -9.14
CA ASP A 148 -16.32 -14.88 -7.77
C ASP A 148 -15.68 -16.02 -6.97
N THR A 149 -15.09 -16.99 -7.64
CA THR A 149 -14.38 -18.13 -7.04
C THR A 149 -12.89 -17.85 -6.78
N SER A 150 -12.37 -16.70 -7.18
CA SER A 150 -10.96 -16.38 -6.99
C SER A 150 -10.59 -16.17 -5.51
N ASN A 151 -9.32 -16.42 -5.17
CA ASN A 151 -8.79 -16.18 -3.83
C ASN A 151 -8.90 -14.69 -3.43
N ALA A 152 -8.72 -13.77 -4.39
CA ALA A 152 -8.87 -12.34 -4.13
C ALA A 152 -10.31 -11.98 -3.71
N ARG A 153 -11.34 -12.59 -4.35
CA ARG A 153 -12.73 -12.42 -3.95
C ARG A 153 -13.03 -13.05 -2.60
N GLN A 154 -12.43 -14.19 -2.28
CA GLN A 154 -12.57 -14.81 -0.96
C GLN A 154 -11.97 -13.95 0.13
N LEU A 155 -10.77 -13.39 -0.10
CA LEU A 155 -10.14 -12.44 0.83
C LEU A 155 -11.03 -11.21 1.06
N ALA A 156 -11.57 -10.61 -0.01
CA ALA A 156 -12.45 -9.44 0.12
C ALA A 156 -13.71 -9.76 0.94
N ARG A 157 -14.37 -10.90 0.72
CA ARG A 157 -15.50 -11.35 1.54
C ARG A 157 -15.14 -11.57 2.99
N TYR A 158 -13.95 -12.10 3.25
CA TYR A 158 -13.45 -12.26 4.61
C TYR A 158 -13.24 -10.92 5.31
N ILE A 159 -12.62 -9.95 4.61
CA ILE A 159 -12.41 -8.58 5.15
C ILE A 159 -13.75 -7.90 5.41
N ASP A 160 -14.72 -8.00 4.49
CA ASP A 160 -16.06 -7.46 4.66
C ASP A 160 -16.78 -8.06 5.88
N HIS A 161 -16.71 -9.39 6.02
CA HIS A 161 -17.27 -10.09 7.18
C HIS A 161 -16.65 -9.63 8.50
N VAL A 162 -15.32 -9.52 8.56
CA VAL A 162 -14.61 -9.04 9.76
C VAL A 162 -14.98 -7.58 10.04
N GLY A 163 -15.03 -6.72 9.00
CA GLY A 163 -15.49 -5.34 9.15
C GLY A 163 -16.88 -5.26 9.77
N GLY A 164 -17.84 -6.06 9.31
CA GLY A 164 -19.18 -6.11 9.86
C GLY A 164 -19.29 -6.64 11.32
N LEU A 165 -18.22 -7.25 11.85
CA LEU A 165 -18.18 -7.68 13.26
C LEU A 165 -17.65 -6.59 14.20
N TYR A 166 -16.88 -5.64 13.71
CA TYR A 166 -16.14 -4.66 14.52
C TYR A 166 -16.49 -3.20 14.23
N LEU A 167 -17.23 -2.93 13.17
CA LEU A 167 -17.70 -1.60 12.75
C LEU A 167 -19.22 -1.51 12.78
#